data_888fd148f9d7a44cc675b75a0bde3fa5
#
_entry.id   888fd148f9d7a44cc675b75a0bde3fa5
#
_cell.length_a   1.000
_cell.length_b   1.000
_cell.length_c   1.000
_cell.angle_alpha   90.00
_cell.angle_beta   90.00
_cell.angle_gamma   90.00
#
_symmetry.space_group_name_H-M   'P 1'
#
loop_
_entity.id
_entity.type
_entity.pdbx_description
1 polymer ?
#
loop_
_entity_poly.entity_id
_entity_poly.type
_entity_poly.pdbx_seq_one_letter_code
_entity_poly.pdbx_strand_id
1 'polypeptide(L)'
;MIARRLLGAALAWVTLCAPVEAQTYSPRSSSRLAVSFTTERVGSGRVLVYGEVRNGASSACERVIVGVEGLDENGRVVSRGRAFVFGVVPSRGSSPFEVRMSSPGTEKRFRVEIESFQFVSSSGN
;
A
#
# COMPACT_ATOMS: atom_id res chain seq x y z
N MET A 1 -15.37 13.75 -36.04
CA MET A 1 -14.17 13.89 -35.79
C MET A 1 -13.87 14.45 -34.52
N ILE A 2 -14.42 15.43 -34.14
CA ILE A 2 -14.15 16.00 -32.91
C ILE A 2 -14.38 15.10 -31.78
N ALA A 3 -15.35 14.34 -31.85
CA ALA A 3 -15.64 13.47 -30.76
C ALA A 3 -14.54 12.57 -30.42
N ARG A 4 -13.82 12.17 -31.33
CA ARG A 4 -12.80 11.31 -31.01
C ARG A 4 -11.87 11.84 -30.09
N ARG A 5 -11.55 13.01 -30.17
CA ARG A 5 -10.61 13.54 -29.31
C ARG A 5 -11.06 13.50 -27.93
N LEU A 6 -12.26 13.72 -27.74
CA LEU A 6 -12.73 13.79 -26.40
C LEU A 6 -12.61 12.47 -25.75
N LEU A 7 -12.86 11.48 -26.48
CA LEU A 7 -12.78 10.21 -25.87
C LEU A 7 -11.41 9.92 -25.41
N GLY A 8 -10.51 10.32 -26.14
CA GLY A 8 -9.18 10.04 -25.76
C GLY A 8 -8.84 10.61 -24.43
N ALA A 9 -9.33 11.76 -24.23
CA ALA A 9 -9.00 12.41 -23.01
C ALA A 9 -9.60 11.66 -21.86
N ALA A 10 -10.76 11.27 -22.05
CA ALA A 10 -11.41 10.63 -20.94
C ALA A 10 -10.70 9.39 -20.58
N LEU A 11 -10.28 8.69 -21.53
CA LEU A 11 -9.60 7.50 -21.19
C LEU A 11 -8.40 7.75 -20.42
N ALA A 12 -7.76 8.74 -20.74
CA ALA A 12 -6.56 9.04 -20.04
C ALA A 12 -6.73 9.11 -18.59
N TRP A 13 -7.66 9.85 -18.12
CA TRP A 13 -7.60 9.98 -16.74
C TRP A 13 -8.26 8.83 -16.05
N VAL A 14 -8.88 8.05 -16.73
CA VAL A 14 -9.45 6.99 -16.04
C VAL A 14 -8.31 6.11 -15.69
N THR A 15 -7.38 6.04 -16.54
CA THR A 15 -6.32 5.20 -16.23
C THR A 15 -5.57 5.69 -15.11
N LEU A 16 -5.57 6.91 -14.88
CA LEU A 16 -4.85 7.37 -13.81
C LEU A 16 -5.32 6.84 -12.59
N CYS A 17 -6.47 6.75 -12.42
CA CYS A 17 -6.91 6.36 -11.18
C CYS A 17 -6.61 4.98 -10.96
N ALA A 18 -6.75 4.23 -11.88
CA ALA A 18 -6.57 2.91 -11.65
C ALA A 18 -5.37 2.47 -11.04
N PRO A 19 -4.41 2.90 -11.40
CA PRO A 19 -3.21 2.38 -10.96
C PRO A 19 -3.00 2.30 -9.60
N VAL A 20 -3.53 2.97 -8.97
CA VAL A 20 -3.27 3.01 -7.73
C VAL A 20 -3.47 1.85 -7.05
N GLU A 21 -3.97 1.00 -7.46
CA GLU A 21 -4.21 0.06 -6.71
C GLU A 21 -3.35 -0.72 -6.32
N ALA A 22 -3.11 -1.13 -5.90
CA ALA A 22 -2.35 -1.79 -5.39
C ALA A 22 -1.88 -2.95 -5.51
N GLN A 23 -1.81 -3.67 -5.20
CA GLN A 23 -1.30 -4.71 -5.39
C GLN A 23 -0.14 -5.01 -4.98
N THR A 24 0.45 -5.24 -4.45
CA THR A 24 1.59 -5.36 -4.10
C THR A 24 1.78 -6.33 -3.17
N TYR A 25 2.70 -6.95 -2.87
CA TYR A 25 2.84 -7.85 -1.91
C TYR A 25 4.23 -8.24 -1.78
N SER A 26 4.67 -8.76 -0.81
CA SER A 26 5.97 -9.06 -0.54
C SER A 26 6.16 -10.42 -0.81
N PRO A 27 6.79 -10.74 -1.71
CA PRO A 27 7.01 -12.01 -2.08
C PRO A 27 7.58 -12.95 -1.17
N ARG A 28 8.48 -12.73 -0.47
CA ARG A 28 9.06 -13.61 0.25
C ARG A 28 8.46 -14.01 1.41
N SER A 29 8.54 -13.54 2.30
CA SER A 29 8.11 -13.97 3.50
C SER A 29 6.68 -13.89 3.67
N SER A 30 6.05 -13.23 2.88
CA SER A 30 4.74 -12.99 3.16
C SER A 30 3.81 -13.48 2.16
N SER A 31 4.06 -14.58 1.65
CA SER A 31 3.17 -15.07 0.68
C SER A 31 1.75 -15.15 1.14
N ARG A 32 1.49 -15.19 2.44
CA ARG A 32 0.15 -15.23 2.90
C ARG A 32 -0.37 -13.88 3.31
N LEU A 33 0.44 -12.87 3.29
CA LEU A 33 -0.01 -11.54 3.63
C LEU A 33 -0.07 -10.70 2.36
N ALA A 34 -1.16 -10.02 2.18
CA ALA A 34 -1.32 -9.17 1.01
C ALA A 34 -1.72 -7.79 1.45
N VAL A 35 -1.37 -6.80 0.69
CA VAL A 35 -1.68 -5.42 1.04
C VAL A 35 -2.49 -4.79 -0.07
N SER A 36 -3.52 -4.07 0.30
CA SER A 36 -4.21 -3.23 -0.65
C SER A 36 -4.16 -1.83 -0.10
N PHE A 37 -4.04 -0.85 -0.94
CA PHE A 37 -3.88 0.51 -0.43
C PHE A 37 -4.38 1.58 -1.39
N THR A 38 -4.56 2.75 -0.86
CA THR A 38 -4.97 3.92 -1.58
C THR A 38 -4.08 5.05 -1.12
N THR A 39 -3.80 5.99 -1.98
CA THR A 39 -2.99 7.13 -1.58
C THR A 39 -3.80 8.39 -1.73
N GLU A 40 -3.52 9.38 -0.92
CA GLU A 40 -4.24 10.60 -0.93
C GLU A 40 -3.33 11.75 -0.52
N ARG A 41 -3.34 12.83 -1.25
CA ARG A 41 -2.52 13.96 -0.85
C ARG A 41 -3.27 14.76 0.17
N VAL A 42 -2.58 15.06 1.24
CA VAL A 42 -3.22 15.80 2.30
C VAL A 42 -2.46 17.05 2.50
N GLY A 43 -2.81 18.07 1.93
CA GLY A 43 -2.12 19.33 2.09
C GLY A 43 -0.87 19.30 1.25
N SER A 44 -0.06 20.29 1.33
CA SER A 44 1.12 20.33 0.53
C SER A 44 2.21 19.60 1.25
N GLY A 45 2.93 18.82 0.57
CA GLY A 45 4.05 18.15 1.18
C GLY A 45 3.75 16.89 1.94
N ARG A 46 2.54 16.41 1.91
CA ARG A 46 2.22 15.21 2.62
C ARG A 46 1.34 14.27 1.85
N VAL A 47 1.53 12.99 2.10
CA VAL A 47 0.72 11.98 1.48
C VAL A 47 0.28 11.00 2.55
N LEU A 48 -0.93 10.57 2.44
CA LEU A 48 -1.45 9.56 3.33
C LEU A 48 -1.62 8.30 2.51
N VAL A 49 -1.08 7.19 2.98
CA VAL A 49 -1.24 5.92 2.31
C VAL A 49 -1.97 5.02 3.30
N TYR A 50 -3.09 4.50 2.92
CA TYR A 50 -3.87 3.70 3.86
C TYR A 50 -4.54 2.53 3.15
N GLY A 51 -4.87 1.54 3.89
CA GLY A 51 -5.50 0.38 3.33
C GLY A 51 -5.55 -0.74 4.33
N GLU A 52 -5.40 -1.95 3.86
CA GLU A 52 -5.51 -3.12 4.72
C GLU A 52 -4.46 -4.14 4.44
N VAL A 53 -4.08 -4.85 5.48
CA VAL A 53 -3.23 -6.01 5.35
C VAL A 53 -4.13 -7.20 5.56
N ARG A 54 -4.14 -8.12 4.59
CA ARG A 54 -4.96 -9.28 4.69
C ARG A 54 -4.12 -10.49 4.97
N ASN A 55 -4.54 -11.29 5.91
CA ASN A 55 -3.79 -12.45 6.32
C ASN A 55 -4.50 -13.72 5.85
N GLY A 56 -3.90 -14.44 4.92
CA GLY A 56 -4.51 -15.65 4.45
C GLY A 56 -4.04 -16.90 5.19
N ALA A 57 -3.27 -16.72 6.23
CA ALA A 57 -2.76 -17.86 6.95
C ALA A 57 -3.71 -18.31 8.06
N SER A 58 -3.46 -19.47 8.57
CA SER A 58 -4.31 -19.97 9.62
C SER A 58 -3.88 -19.48 11.00
N SER A 59 -2.80 -18.74 11.08
CA SER A 59 -2.38 -18.14 12.34
C SER A 59 -2.44 -16.65 12.25
N ALA A 60 -2.74 -15.99 13.31
CA ALA A 60 -2.77 -14.53 13.32
C ALA A 60 -1.36 -13.98 13.25
N CYS A 61 -1.22 -12.77 12.81
CA CYS A 61 0.08 -12.11 12.74
C CYS A 61 0.10 -10.91 13.64
N GLU A 62 1.25 -10.59 14.18
CA GLU A 62 1.36 -9.40 15.00
C GLU A 62 2.64 -8.68 14.64
N ARG A 63 2.79 -7.49 15.13
CA ARG A 63 3.96 -6.66 14.88
C ARG A 63 4.21 -6.49 13.40
N VAL A 64 3.15 -6.27 12.67
CA VAL A 64 3.26 -6.12 11.24
C VAL A 64 3.71 -4.70 10.92
N ILE A 65 4.77 -4.56 10.17
CA ILE A 65 5.26 -3.27 9.77
C ILE A 65 5.09 -3.14 8.28
N VAL A 66 4.45 -2.07 7.87
CA VAL A 66 4.22 -1.79 6.48
C VAL A 66 5.15 -0.69 6.05
N GLY A 67 5.87 -0.86 4.97
CA GLY A 67 6.76 0.16 4.46
C GLY A 67 6.23 0.69 3.14
N VAL A 68 6.40 1.96 2.91
CA VAL A 68 5.93 2.61 1.70
C VAL A 68 7.06 3.36 1.06
N GLU A 69 7.19 3.25 -0.24
CA GLU A 69 8.15 4.05 -0.98
C GLU A 69 7.43 4.73 -2.11
N GLY A 70 7.72 6.00 -2.30
CA GLY A 70 7.17 6.75 -3.41
C GLY A 70 8.22 6.81 -4.48
N LEU A 71 7.86 6.52 -5.70
CA LEU A 71 8.81 6.47 -6.80
C LEU A 71 8.48 7.52 -7.85
N ASP A 72 9.52 8.15 -8.39
CA ASP A 72 9.27 9.17 -9.40
C ASP A 72 9.20 8.49 -10.77
N GLU A 73 9.14 9.28 -11.80
CA GLU A 73 8.94 8.71 -13.10
C GLU A 73 10.15 7.91 -13.57
N ASN A 74 11.27 8.06 -12.94
CA ASN A 74 12.42 7.27 -13.29
C ASN A 74 12.59 6.07 -12.40
N GLY A 75 11.66 5.84 -11.52
CA GLY A 75 11.74 4.71 -10.62
C GLY A 75 12.62 4.94 -9.41
N ARG A 76 13.01 6.19 -9.15
CA ARG A 76 13.83 6.44 -8.00
C ARG A 76 12.97 6.70 -6.79
N VAL A 77 13.41 6.26 -5.65
CA VAL A 77 12.68 6.46 -4.42
C VAL A 77 12.85 7.90 -3.99
N VAL A 78 11.78 8.63 -3.93
CA VAL A 78 11.83 10.02 -3.50
C VAL A 78 11.12 10.26 -2.18
N SER A 79 10.43 9.28 -1.67
CA SER A 79 9.82 9.44 -0.34
C SER A 79 9.68 8.06 0.29
N ARG A 80 9.65 8.02 1.61
CA ARG A 80 9.50 6.80 2.34
C ARG A 80 8.71 6.99 3.60
N GLY A 81 8.03 5.96 4.01
CA GLY A 81 7.30 6.00 5.26
C GLY A 81 7.08 4.60 5.75
N ARG A 82 6.68 4.45 6.98
CA ARG A 82 6.36 3.15 7.51
C ARG A 82 5.44 3.31 8.71
N ALA A 83 4.72 2.28 9.02
CA ALA A 83 3.85 2.29 10.17
C ALA A 83 3.57 0.87 10.61
N PHE A 84 3.17 0.73 11.86
CA PHE A 84 2.75 -0.55 12.35
C PHE A 84 1.28 -0.70 12.06
N VAL A 85 0.88 -1.92 11.81
CA VAL A 85 -0.51 -2.20 11.71
C VAL A 85 -1.02 -2.32 13.12
N PHE A 86 -2.17 -1.73 13.41
CA PHE A 86 -2.66 -1.76 14.71
C PHE A 86 -2.98 -3.12 15.17
N GLY A 87 -2.45 -3.58 16.24
CA GLY A 87 -2.79 -4.84 16.87
C GLY A 87 -2.45 -6.06 16.03
N VAL A 88 -3.30 -7.01 16.06
CA VAL A 88 -3.08 -8.28 15.41
C VAL A 88 -3.87 -8.38 14.12
N VAL A 89 -3.32 -8.98 13.10
CA VAL A 89 -4.08 -9.24 11.90
C VAL A 89 -4.62 -10.66 12.05
N PRO A 90 -5.88 -10.82 12.20
CA PRO A 90 -6.45 -12.14 12.51
C PRO A 90 -6.23 -13.15 11.41
N SER A 91 -6.24 -14.40 11.79
CA SER A 91 -6.14 -15.45 10.84
C SER A 91 -7.26 -15.32 9.82
N ARG A 92 -6.95 -15.38 8.56
CA ARG A 92 -7.92 -15.25 7.52
C ARG A 92 -8.72 -13.96 7.56
N GLY A 93 -8.15 -12.95 8.14
CA GLY A 93 -8.83 -11.67 8.28
C GLY A 93 -7.94 -10.55 7.82
N SER A 94 -8.29 -9.33 8.15
CA SER A 94 -7.51 -8.18 7.75
C SER A 94 -7.52 -7.11 8.82
N SER A 95 -6.58 -6.21 8.73
CA SER A 95 -6.49 -5.08 9.63
C SER A 95 -6.04 -3.86 8.88
N PRO A 96 -6.48 -2.70 9.27
CA PRO A 96 -6.16 -1.49 8.53
C PRO A 96 -4.80 -0.94 8.89
N PHE A 97 -4.25 -0.15 8.02
CA PHE A 97 -3.02 0.54 8.32
C PHE A 97 -3.09 1.94 7.71
N GLU A 98 -2.24 2.80 8.17
CA GLU A 98 -2.21 4.13 7.70
C GLU A 98 -0.80 4.66 7.83
N VAL A 99 -0.22 5.19 6.79
CA VAL A 99 1.12 5.75 6.82
C VAL A 99 1.05 7.18 6.38
N ARG A 100 1.57 8.10 7.19
CA ARG A 100 1.61 9.50 6.83
C ARG A 100 3.04 9.82 6.52
N MET A 101 3.30 10.40 5.40
CA MET A 101 4.68 10.62 5.04
C MET A 101 4.86 11.94 4.33
N SER A 102 6.05 12.47 4.39
CA SER A 102 6.38 13.69 3.70
C SER A 102 6.54 13.35 2.23
N SER A 103 6.22 14.26 1.37
CA SER A 103 6.26 13.99 -0.03
C SER A 103 6.75 15.20 -0.80
N PRO A 104 7.70 15.04 -1.70
CA PRO A 104 8.12 16.14 -2.52
C PRO A 104 7.16 16.43 -3.66
N GLY A 105 6.17 15.58 -3.84
CA GLY A 105 5.18 15.85 -4.86
C GLY A 105 5.53 15.28 -6.22
N THR A 106 6.63 14.58 -6.35
CA THR A 106 7.04 14.08 -7.62
C THR A 106 6.81 12.60 -7.80
N GLU A 107 6.16 11.98 -6.86
CA GLU A 107 5.90 10.56 -6.96
C GLU A 107 4.95 10.26 -8.10
N LYS A 108 5.25 9.23 -8.87
CA LYS A 108 4.35 8.79 -9.90
C LYS A 108 3.69 7.48 -9.50
N ARG A 109 4.22 6.82 -8.52
CA ARG A 109 3.57 5.63 -8.01
C ARG A 109 4.14 5.31 -6.66
N PHE A 110 3.45 4.46 -5.94
CA PHE A 110 3.89 4.07 -4.60
C PHE A 110 4.01 2.57 -4.52
N ARG A 111 4.96 2.12 -3.74
CA ARG A 111 5.14 0.71 -3.56
C ARG A 111 4.97 0.43 -2.08
N VAL A 112 4.13 -0.51 -1.73
CA VAL A 112 3.84 -0.83 -0.34
C VAL A 112 4.21 -2.27 -0.10
N GLU A 113 4.96 -2.49 0.95
CA GLU A 113 5.40 -3.84 1.27
C GLU A 113 5.32 -4.13 2.73
N ILE A 114 5.21 -5.38 3.09
CA ILE A 114 5.27 -5.78 4.48
C ILE A 114 6.74 -5.98 4.79
N GLU A 115 7.25 -5.19 5.68
CA GLU A 115 8.67 -5.27 6.03
C GLU A 115 8.96 -6.36 7.01
N SER A 116 8.08 -6.57 7.97
CA SER A 116 8.29 -7.63 8.94
C SER A 116 6.99 -7.97 9.63
N PHE A 117 6.95 -9.12 10.21
CA PHE A 117 5.79 -9.54 10.97
C PHE A 117 6.16 -10.83 11.69
N GLN A 118 5.35 -11.27 12.61
CA GLN A 118 5.55 -12.56 13.21
C GLN A 118 4.21 -13.21 13.46
N PHE A 119 4.17 -14.53 13.37
CA PHE A 119 2.94 -15.21 13.63
C PHE A 119 2.77 -15.31 15.13
N VAL A 120 1.58 -15.22 15.59
CA VAL A 120 1.33 -15.33 16.98
C VAL A 120 1.47 -16.79 17.34
N SER A 121 2.27 -17.04 18.39
CA SER A 121 2.50 -18.34 18.71
C SER A 121 1.40 -18.85 19.55
N SER A 122 0.84 -19.89 19.30
CA SER A 122 -0.23 -20.23 20.12
C SER A 122 0.22 -21.07 21.11
N SER A 123 1.23 -21.17 21.42
CA SER A 123 1.72 -21.89 22.38
C SER A 123 0.88 -22.48 23.24
N GLY A 124 0.24 -22.76 23.19
CA GLY A 124 -0.46 -23.21 23.97
C GLY A 124 -0.26 -23.58 25.10
N ASN A 125 -0.04 -23.61 25.30
CA ASN A 125 0.08 -23.87 26.15
C ASN A 125 -0.21 -23.93 26.49
#